data_98684eb6bbe8f20c8a0446469ca0d9f6
#
_entry.id   98684eb6bbe8f20c8a0446469ca0d9f6
#
_cell.length_a   1.000
_cell.length_b   1.000
_cell.length_c   1.000
_cell.angle_alpha   90.00
_cell.angle_beta   90.00
_cell.angle_gamma   90.00
#
_symmetry.space_group_name_H-M   'P 1'
#
loop_
_entity.id
_entity.type
_entity.pdbx_description
1 polymer ?
#
loop_
_entity_poly.entity_id
_entity_poly.type
_entity_poly.pdbx_seq_one_letter_code
_entity_poly.pdbx_strand_id
1 'polypeptide(L)'
;MSKLQEFLNLGDYYASNGGYLEKKSNAYLDDFKKNAGYNNYTRFARDVNSWGQPGCQGQPWCAEFQFWKLVKVLGITKALKIMGGGFYNCVSITNHAKTNGTWHSKPKVGALVIFHNGSHVGSVQSFDGSRIYTNEGNTSSAAGVVANGGAVRNKSYLISDSSIDGYVWIDWDKTVQETWKKTGTRVATVNDLYVRETPNGYIMGSINKGTVVEIDGKTSEKWTHVKVSGIGIGWIWTGYLAKEGGPASATITGKQDKTQVLFKGNVTATVLNVRTWAGTEYPNIKKYPKLNQGNEVEVMNFTQKDKNGSKWYYIRIAGKYYGFVSAKYIKKQ
;
A
#
# COMPACT_ATOMS: atom_id res chain seq x y z
N MET A 1 13.75 -10.57 -10.63
CA MET A 1 12.78 -11.60 -10.17
C MET A 1 11.47 -11.35 -10.91
N SER A 2 10.76 -12.38 -11.37
CA SER A 2 9.43 -12.20 -12.00
C SER A 2 8.37 -11.86 -10.96
N LYS A 3 7.27 -11.22 -11.38
CA LYS A 3 6.15 -10.89 -10.48
C LYS A 3 5.50 -12.15 -9.88
N LEU A 4 5.44 -13.22 -10.66
CA LEU A 4 5.03 -14.53 -10.14
C LEU A 4 5.94 -14.97 -9.00
N GLN A 5 7.26 -14.94 -9.18
CA GLN A 5 8.18 -15.37 -8.13
C GLN A 5 8.13 -14.47 -6.88
N GLU A 6 7.94 -13.13 -7.05
CA GLU A 6 7.71 -12.22 -5.94
C GLU A 6 6.46 -12.62 -5.14
N PHE A 7 5.36 -12.98 -5.82
CA PHE A 7 4.10 -13.39 -5.20
C PHE A 7 4.24 -14.71 -4.41
N LEU A 8 4.93 -15.70 -4.99
CA LEU A 8 5.19 -16.99 -4.33
C LEU A 8 6.08 -16.81 -3.10
N ASN A 9 7.22 -16.10 -3.26
CA ASN A 9 8.15 -15.84 -2.16
C ASN A 9 7.50 -15.07 -1.00
N LEU A 10 6.60 -14.15 -1.31
CA LEU A 10 5.87 -13.41 -0.28
C LEU A 10 4.96 -14.32 0.54
N GLY A 11 4.32 -15.29 -0.11
CA GLY A 11 3.55 -16.34 0.56
C GLY A 11 4.41 -17.20 1.48
N ASP A 12 5.54 -17.71 0.97
CA ASP A 12 6.48 -18.52 1.74
C ASP A 12 7.07 -17.77 2.92
N TYR A 13 7.40 -16.49 2.75
CA TYR A 13 7.87 -15.64 3.85
C TYR A 13 6.87 -15.61 5.01
N TYR A 14 5.58 -15.38 4.72
CA TYR A 14 4.56 -15.35 5.78
C TYR A 14 4.19 -16.71 6.35
N ALA A 15 4.46 -17.81 5.64
CA ALA A 15 4.29 -19.16 6.14
C ALA A 15 5.51 -19.69 6.92
N SER A 16 6.68 -19.03 6.80
CA SER A 16 7.92 -19.46 7.46
C SER A 16 7.87 -19.34 8.99
N ASN A 17 8.78 -20.03 9.68
CA ASN A 17 8.96 -19.97 11.14
C ASN A 17 7.68 -20.21 11.97
N GLY A 18 6.83 -21.13 11.49
CA GLY A 18 5.54 -21.41 12.12
C GLY A 18 4.45 -20.40 11.77
N GLY A 19 4.66 -19.62 10.73
CA GLY A 19 3.70 -18.72 10.08
C GLY A 19 3.35 -17.47 10.86
N TYR A 20 2.83 -16.49 10.13
CA TYR A 20 2.19 -15.33 10.74
C TYR A 20 0.91 -15.78 11.44
N LEU A 21 0.72 -15.35 12.69
CA LEU A 21 -0.47 -15.62 13.50
C LEU A 21 -1.31 -14.34 13.61
N GLU A 22 -2.63 -14.48 13.49
CA GLU A 22 -3.57 -13.40 13.77
C GLU A 22 -3.48 -12.93 15.21
N LYS A 23 -4.01 -11.75 15.51
CA LYS A 23 -3.85 -11.08 16.79
C LYS A 23 -5.18 -10.97 17.54
N LYS A 24 -5.07 -10.85 18.88
CA LYS A 24 -6.21 -10.55 19.76
C LYS A 24 -6.79 -9.16 19.53
N SER A 25 -6.01 -8.22 18.98
CA SER A 25 -6.37 -6.83 18.81
C SER A 25 -5.46 -6.14 17.77
N ASN A 26 -5.66 -4.87 17.51
CA ASN A 26 -4.80 -4.04 16.63
C ASN A 26 -3.36 -3.81 17.16
N ALA A 27 -2.95 -4.45 18.26
CA ALA A 27 -1.59 -4.36 18.77
C ALA A 27 -0.67 -5.40 18.14
N TYR A 28 0.58 -5.01 17.86
CA TYR A 28 1.64 -5.89 17.33
C TYR A 28 1.32 -6.57 15.99
N LEU A 29 0.56 -5.91 15.13
CA LEU A 29 0.14 -6.46 13.83
C LEU A 29 1.33 -6.79 12.89
N ASP A 30 2.49 -6.16 13.07
CA ASP A 30 3.67 -6.42 12.25
C ASP A 30 4.55 -7.58 12.78
N ASP A 31 4.34 -8.01 14.01
CA ASP A 31 5.04 -9.15 14.61
C ASP A 31 4.36 -10.47 14.19
N PHE A 32 5.16 -11.52 13.96
CA PHE A 32 4.61 -12.83 13.53
C PHE A 32 3.85 -13.55 14.62
N LYS A 33 4.27 -13.44 15.88
CA LYS A 33 3.78 -14.28 16.99
C LYS A 33 3.23 -13.49 18.18
N LYS A 34 3.75 -12.27 18.40
CA LYS A 34 3.37 -11.46 19.55
C LYS A 34 1.89 -11.06 19.47
N ASN A 35 1.21 -11.10 20.62
CA ASN A 35 -0.22 -10.87 20.73
C ASN A 35 -1.09 -11.84 19.90
N ALA A 36 -0.60 -13.05 19.63
CA ALA A 36 -1.36 -14.08 18.91
C ALA A 36 -2.68 -14.41 19.62
N GLY A 37 -3.72 -14.68 18.85
CA GLY A 37 -5.05 -15.04 19.35
C GLY A 37 -5.96 -15.44 18.20
N TYR A 38 -7.27 -15.50 18.45
CA TYR A 38 -8.28 -15.97 17.48
C TYR A 38 -9.35 -14.91 17.19
N ASN A 39 -8.93 -13.64 17.13
CA ASN A 39 -9.86 -12.52 16.93
C ASN A 39 -9.77 -11.90 15.53
N ASN A 40 -9.08 -12.56 14.59
CA ASN A 40 -8.96 -12.17 13.19
C ASN A 40 -8.38 -10.75 12.98
N TYR A 41 -7.54 -10.22 13.90
CA TYR A 41 -6.83 -8.97 13.69
C TYR A 41 -5.54 -9.22 12.96
N THR A 42 -5.33 -8.60 11.80
CA THR A 42 -4.14 -8.83 10.98
C THR A 42 -3.53 -7.52 10.45
N ARG A 43 -2.24 -7.58 10.13
CA ARG A 43 -1.59 -6.51 9.36
C ARG A 43 -2.18 -6.38 7.96
N PHE A 44 -2.67 -7.48 7.38
CA PHE A 44 -3.23 -7.50 6.03
C PHE A 44 -4.47 -6.62 5.96
N ALA A 45 -5.42 -6.79 6.88
CA ALA A 45 -6.61 -5.95 7.01
C ALA A 45 -6.26 -4.48 7.30
N ARG A 46 -5.30 -4.22 8.20
CA ARG A 46 -4.81 -2.85 8.47
C ARG A 46 -4.28 -2.18 7.21
N ASP A 47 -3.42 -2.89 6.47
CA ASP A 47 -2.78 -2.35 5.27
C ASP A 47 -3.82 -2.08 4.17
N VAL A 48 -4.75 -3.03 3.95
CA VAL A 48 -5.85 -2.89 2.98
C VAL A 48 -6.73 -1.68 3.32
N ASN A 49 -7.09 -1.47 4.59
CA ASN A 49 -7.78 -0.26 5.05
C ASN A 49 -6.96 1.01 4.78
N SER A 50 -5.65 0.96 4.99
CA SER A 50 -4.76 2.11 4.75
C SER A 50 -4.68 2.50 3.26
N TRP A 51 -5.00 1.57 2.37
CA TRP A 51 -5.06 1.78 0.92
C TRP A 51 -6.43 2.25 0.43
N GLY A 52 -7.36 2.54 1.33
CA GLY A 52 -8.71 2.99 0.99
C GLY A 52 -9.62 1.88 0.48
N GLN A 53 -9.30 0.62 0.78
CA GLN A 53 -10.13 -0.53 0.48
C GLN A 53 -10.75 -1.09 1.78
N PRO A 54 -11.88 -1.83 1.71
CA PRO A 54 -12.50 -2.40 2.90
C PRO A 54 -11.63 -3.53 3.47
N GLY A 55 -10.83 -3.22 4.49
CA GLY A 55 -10.07 -4.19 5.27
C GLY A 55 -10.91 -4.74 6.40
N CYS A 56 -10.99 -6.05 6.49
CA CYS A 56 -11.92 -6.79 7.34
C CYS A 56 -11.30 -7.15 8.70
N GLN A 57 -10.87 -6.18 9.51
CA GLN A 57 -10.38 -6.48 10.86
C GLN A 57 -11.46 -7.16 11.70
N GLY A 58 -11.08 -8.24 12.38
CA GLY A 58 -11.98 -9.04 13.17
C GLY A 58 -12.85 -10.03 12.37
N GLN A 59 -12.60 -10.18 11.07
CA GLN A 59 -13.32 -11.10 10.17
C GLN A 59 -12.38 -12.14 9.56
N PRO A 60 -12.89 -13.25 9.02
CA PRO A 60 -12.09 -14.22 8.27
C PRO A 60 -11.28 -13.54 7.16
N TRP A 61 -9.98 -13.80 7.10
CA TRP A 61 -9.03 -13.02 6.30
C TRP A 61 -8.27 -13.82 5.22
N CYS A 62 -8.76 -15.00 4.85
CA CYS A 62 -8.13 -15.81 3.79
C CYS A 62 -8.07 -15.06 2.45
N ALA A 63 -9.18 -14.48 2.02
CA ALA A 63 -9.27 -13.73 0.78
C ALA A 63 -8.48 -12.40 0.85
N GLU A 64 -8.54 -11.73 1.98
CA GLU A 64 -7.81 -10.47 2.20
C GLU A 64 -6.28 -10.67 2.16
N PHE A 65 -5.77 -11.79 2.67
CA PHE A 65 -4.35 -12.12 2.55
C PHE A 65 -3.91 -12.31 1.10
N GLN A 66 -4.71 -12.98 0.27
CA GLN A 66 -4.41 -13.15 -1.15
C GLN A 66 -4.45 -11.80 -1.88
N PHE A 67 -5.46 -10.97 -1.59
CA PHE A 67 -5.55 -9.62 -2.12
C PHE A 67 -4.35 -8.77 -1.70
N TRP A 68 -3.99 -8.78 -0.43
CA TRP A 68 -2.81 -8.07 0.09
C TRP A 68 -1.53 -8.47 -0.65
N LYS A 69 -1.29 -9.77 -0.89
CA LYS A 69 -0.14 -10.24 -1.67
C LYS A 69 -0.16 -9.70 -3.10
N LEU A 70 -1.32 -9.74 -3.76
CA LEU A 70 -1.48 -9.21 -5.12
C LEU A 70 -1.21 -7.71 -5.17
N VAL A 71 -1.71 -6.94 -4.22
CA VAL A 71 -1.43 -5.49 -4.13
C VAL A 71 0.06 -5.22 -3.95
N LYS A 72 0.74 -5.96 -3.06
CA LYS A 72 2.19 -5.80 -2.83
C LYS A 72 3.03 -6.07 -4.08
N VAL A 73 2.57 -6.96 -4.95
CA VAL A 73 3.32 -7.40 -6.14
C VAL A 73 2.90 -6.68 -7.42
N LEU A 74 1.61 -6.43 -7.61
CA LEU A 74 1.03 -5.93 -8.85
C LEU A 74 0.42 -4.53 -8.75
N GLY A 75 0.20 -4.04 -7.52
CA GLY A 75 -0.54 -2.82 -7.26
C GLY A 75 -2.05 -3.05 -7.17
N ILE A 76 -2.74 -2.06 -6.59
CA ILE A 76 -4.14 -2.18 -6.19
C ILE A 76 -5.09 -2.34 -7.37
N THR A 77 -4.87 -1.58 -8.45
CA THR A 77 -5.71 -1.61 -9.66
C THR A 77 -5.71 -2.99 -10.30
N LYS A 78 -4.54 -3.63 -10.40
CA LYS A 78 -4.42 -4.98 -10.96
C LYS A 78 -4.98 -6.03 -10.01
N ALA A 79 -4.77 -5.90 -8.71
CA ALA A 79 -5.36 -6.78 -7.71
C ALA A 79 -6.89 -6.77 -7.78
N LEU A 80 -7.51 -5.59 -7.87
CA LEU A 80 -8.96 -5.42 -8.06
C LEU A 80 -9.45 -5.99 -9.40
N LYS A 81 -8.66 -5.85 -10.47
CA LYS A 81 -9.00 -6.48 -11.76
C LYS A 81 -8.99 -8.01 -11.69
N ILE A 82 -8.13 -8.60 -10.86
CA ILE A 82 -8.03 -10.05 -10.66
C ILE A 82 -9.14 -10.57 -9.75
N MET A 83 -9.35 -9.94 -8.59
CA MET A 83 -10.26 -10.45 -7.55
C MET A 83 -11.63 -9.76 -7.50
N GLY A 84 -11.78 -8.60 -8.14
CA GLY A 84 -12.99 -7.78 -8.09
C GLY A 84 -13.10 -6.92 -6.83
N GLY A 85 -14.07 -6.00 -6.81
CA GLY A 85 -14.33 -5.12 -5.67
C GLY A 85 -14.86 -5.85 -4.43
N GLY A 86 -15.38 -7.06 -4.59
CA GLY A 86 -15.83 -7.93 -3.50
C GLY A 86 -14.77 -8.94 -3.03
N PHE A 87 -13.49 -8.61 -3.16
CA PHE A 87 -12.34 -9.50 -2.88
C PHE A 87 -12.31 -10.10 -1.47
N TYR A 88 -13.00 -9.53 -0.52
CA TYR A 88 -13.12 -10.02 0.86
C TYR A 88 -14.08 -11.22 0.99
N ASN A 89 -14.72 -11.63 -0.10
CA ASN A 89 -15.65 -12.75 -0.15
C ASN A 89 -15.30 -13.70 -1.29
N CYS A 90 -15.01 -14.98 -0.98
CA CYS A 90 -14.56 -15.95 -1.96
C CYS A 90 -15.61 -16.27 -3.05
N VAL A 91 -16.91 -16.21 -2.73
CA VAL A 91 -17.98 -16.37 -3.73
C VAL A 91 -17.95 -15.21 -4.71
N SER A 92 -17.75 -13.98 -4.22
CA SER A 92 -17.61 -12.80 -5.09
C SER A 92 -16.40 -12.91 -6.02
N ILE A 93 -15.26 -13.40 -5.52
CA ILE A 93 -14.07 -13.68 -6.34
C ILE A 93 -14.39 -14.69 -7.45
N THR A 94 -15.07 -15.78 -7.09
CA THR A 94 -15.50 -16.83 -8.04
C THR A 94 -16.38 -16.26 -9.14
N ASN A 95 -17.41 -15.49 -8.77
CA ASN A 95 -18.33 -14.87 -9.71
C ASN A 95 -17.61 -13.87 -10.64
N HIS A 96 -16.73 -13.05 -10.07
CA HIS A 96 -15.89 -12.14 -10.84
C HIS A 96 -15.00 -12.88 -11.84
N ALA A 97 -14.36 -13.97 -11.42
CA ALA A 97 -13.50 -14.78 -12.29
C ALA A 97 -14.28 -15.46 -13.41
N LYS A 98 -15.48 -15.99 -13.13
CA LYS A 98 -16.38 -16.58 -14.15
C LYS A 98 -16.81 -15.54 -15.18
N THR A 99 -17.20 -14.35 -14.73
CA THR A 99 -17.60 -13.24 -15.63
C THR A 99 -16.46 -12.78 -16.52
N ASN A 100 -15.22 -12.81 -16.04
CA ASN A 100 -14.05 -12.35 -16.79
C ASN A 100 -13.30 -13.46 -17.53
N GLY A 101 -13.80 -14.70 -17.54
CA GLY A 101 -13.20 -15.82 -18.27
C GLY A 101 -11.85 -16.30 -17.68
N THR A 102 -11.60 -15.99 -16.39
CA THR A 102 -10.38 -16.42 -15.68
C THR A 102 -10.60 -17.61 -14.75
N TRP A 103 -11.81 -18.16 -14.70
CA TRP A 103 -12.17 -19.33 -13.93
C TRP A 103 -11.82 -20.62 -14.68
N HIS A 104 -11.10 -21.54 -14.04
CA HIS A 104 -10.62 -22.80 -14.63
C HIS A 104 -10.75 -23.97 -13.68
N SER A 105 -10.87 -25.19 -14.25
CA SER A 105 -10.90 -26.46 -13.50
C SER A 105 -9.51 -27.07 -13.26
N LYS A 106 -8.46 -26.52 -13.87
CA LYS A 106 -7.09 -27.05 -13.76
C LYS A 106 -6.18 -26.08 -12.98
N PRO A 107 -5.26 -26.61 -12.14
CA PRO A 107 -4.30 -25.76 -11.43
C PRO A 107 -3.31 -25.07 -12.39
N LYS A 108 -2.84 -23.91 -11.97
CA LYS A 108 -1.73 -23.18 -12.56
C LYS A 108 -0.94 -22.54 -11.42
N VAL A 109 0.40 -22.60 -11.49
CA VAL A 109 1.25 -21.91 -10.49
C VAL A 109 0.92 -20.43 -10.45
N GLY A 110 0.74 -19.91 -9.25
CA GLY A 110 0.33 -18.52 -9.02
C GLY A 110 -1.17 -18.26 -9.19
N ALA A 111 -2.00 -19.25 -9.54
CA ALA A 111 -3.45 -19.11 -9.52
C ALA A 111 -3.99 -19.05 -8.08
N LEU A 112 -5.13 -18.39 -7.88
CA LEU A 112 -5.90 -18.60 -6.65
C LEU A 112 -6.66 -19.92 -6.77
N VAL A 113 -6.78 -20.65 -5.67
CA VAL A 113 -7.60 -21.85 -5.55
C VAL A 113 -8.73 -21.58 -4.56
N ILE A 114 -9.95 -21.90 -4.96
CA ILE A 114 -11.17 -21.72 -4.15
C ILE A 114 -11.65 -23.08 -3.66
N PHE A 115 -12.10 -23.13 -2.42
CA PHE A 115 -12.50 -24.34 -1.74
C PHE A 115 -13.91 -24.22 -1.13
N HIS A 116 -14.59 -25.38 -1.01
CA HIS A 116 -15.84 -25.59 -0.25
C HIS A 116 -16.92 -24.56 -0.60
N ASN A 117 -17.29 -24.47 -1.88
CA ASN A 117 -18.32 -23.54 -2.38
C ASN A 117 -18.04 -22.08 -2.01
N GLY A 118 -16.76 -21.68 -2.08
CA GLY A 118 -16.34 -20.32 -1.79
C GLY A 118 -16.21 -20.01 -0.30
N SER A 119 -15.97 -20.98 0.56
CA SER A 119 -15.71 -20.73 1.98
C SER A 119 -14.25 -20.39 2.30
N HIS A 120 -13.31 -20.73 1.40
CA HIS A 120 -11.88 -20.51 1.61
C HIS A 120 -11.15 -20.27 0.30
N VAL A 121 -10.00 -19.57 0.38
CA VAL A 121 -9.11 -19.32 -0.75
C VAL A 121 -7.64 -19.40 -0.34
N GLY A 122 -6.85 -20.04 -1.20
CA GLY A 122 -5.41 -20.05 -1.17
C GLY A 122 -4.81 -19.63 -2.50
N SER A 123 -3.50 -19.72 -2.64
CA SER A 123 -2.79 -19.59 -3.92
C SER A 123 -1.94 -20.83 -4.18
N VAL A 124 -1.87 -21.27 -5.42
CA VAL A 124 -1.08 -22.42 -5.86
C VAL A 124 0.40 -22.02 -5.91
N GLN A 125 1.23 -22.60 -5.05
CA GLN A 125 2.68 -22.41 -5.02
C GLN A 125 3.38 -23.31 -6.06
N SER A 126 2.94 -24.56 -6.14
CA SER A 126 3.42 -25.53 -7.14
C SER A 126 2.42 -26.68 -7.30
N PHE A 127 2.63 -27.53 -8.28
CA PHE A 127 1.93 -28.81 -8.41
C PHE A 127 2.82 -29.82 -9.13
N ASP A 128 2.61 -31.12 -8.85
CA ASP A 128 3.43 -32.23 -9.35
C ASP A 128 2.67 -33.22 -10.27
N GLY A 129 1.46 -32.87 -10.65
CA GLY A 129 0.59 -33.71 -11.47
C GLY A 129 -0.43 -34.52 -10.64
N SER A 130 -0.19 -34.78 -9.37
CA SER A 130 -1.11 -35.46 -8.44
C SER A 130 -1.61 -34.53 -7.33
N ARG A 131 -0.77 -33.62 -6.88
CA ARG A 131 -1.04 -32.70 -5.78
C ARG A 131 -0.78 -31.26 -6.18
N ILE A 132 -1.56 -30.37 -5.59
CA ILE A 132 -1.23 -28.94 -5.51
C ILE A 132 -0.63 -28.64 -4.13
N TYR A 133 0.32 -27.74 -4.10
CA TYR A 133 0.89 -27.13 -2.89
C TYR A 133 0.41 -25.70 -2.84
N THR A 134 -0.15 -25.28 -1.72
CA THR A 134 -0.84 -24.00 -1.58
C THR A 134 -0.21 -23.14 -0.50
N ASN A 135 -0.42 -21.83 -0.61
CA ASN A 135 -0.17 -20.87 0.45
C ASN A 135 -1.48 -20.20 0.86
N GLU A 136 -1.85 -20.30 2.12
CA GLU A 136 -3.17 -19.94 2.64
C GLU A 136 -3.05 -19.02 3.86
N GLY A 137 -3.91 -18.01 3.92
CA GLY A 137 -4.15 -17.20 5.11
C GLY A 137 -5.37 -17.71 5.87
N ASN A 138 -5.48 -17.35 7.15
CA ASN A 138 -6.57 -17.76 8.03
C ASN A 138 -6.79 -19.29 8.11
N THR A 139 -5.72 -20.05 8.07
CA THR A 139 -5.74 -21.52 8.11
C THR A 139 -4.92 -22.06 9.28
N SER A 140 -4.85 -23.36 9.44
CA SER A 140 -4.04 -24.03 10.45
C SER A 140 -3.18 -25.13 9.83
N SER A 141 -2.37 -25.80 10.66
CA SER A 141 -1.58 -26.97 10.26
C SER A 141 -2.39 -28.27 10.19
N ALA A 142 -3.68 -28.26 10.56
CA ALA A 142 -4.54 -29.43 10.44
C ALA A 142 -4.68 -29.86 8.97
N ALA A 143 -4.84 -31.15 8.74
CA ALA A 143 -5.09 -31.71 7.41
C ALA A 143 -6.43 -31.19 6.85
N GLY A 144 -6.56 -31.13 5.52
CA GLY A 144 -7.74 -30.62 4.84
C GLY A 144 -7.89 -29.09 4.92
N VAL A 145 -9.00 -28.59 4.41
CA VAL A 145 -9.29 -27.16 4.37
C VAL A 145 -9.74 -26.67 5.74
N VAL A 146 -9.11 -25.62 6.23
CA VAL A 146 -9.47 -24.95 7.49
C VAL A 146 -9.70 -23.47 7.19
N ALA A 147 -10.95 -23.05 7.22
CA ALA A 147 -11.37 -21.71 6.79
C ALA A 147 -11.22 -20.62 7.87
N ASN A 148 -10.93 -20.97 9.12
CA ASN A 148 -10.72 -20.03 10.23
C ASN A 148 -9.73 -20.60 11.23
N GLY A 149 -8.47 -20.74 10.81
CA GLY A 149 -7.40 -21.38 11.58
C GLY A 149 -6.35 -20.43 12.16
N GLY A 150 -6.47 -19.14 11.90
CA GLY A 150 -5.71 -18.07 12.56
C GLY A 150 -4.25 -17.90 12.10
N ALA A 151 -3.80 -18.59 11.06
CA ALA A 151 -2.39 -18.53 10.63
C ALA A 151 -2.22 -18.46 9.11
N VAL A 152 -1.02 -18.08 8.68
CA VAL A 152 -0.54 -18.33 7.31
C VAL A 152 0.20 -19.67 7.29
N ARG A 153 -0.15 -20.57 6.36
CA ARG A 153 0.47 -21.88 6.19
C ARG A 153 0.65 -22.26 4.73
N ASN A 154 1.66 -23.07 4.47
CA ASN A 154 1.74 -23.86 3.25
C ASN A 154 1.05 -25.21 3.50
N LYS A 155 0.22 -25.64 2.55
CA LYS A 155 -0.57 -26.87 2.64
C LYS A 155 -0.48 -27.64 1.33
N SER A 156 -1.09 -28.84 1.27
CA SER A 156 -1.18 -29.60 0.02
C SER A 156 -2.45 -30.43 -0.05
N TYR A 157 -2.99 -30.56 -1.26
CA TYR A 157 -4.22 -31.29 -1.56
C TYR A 157 -4.03 -32.16 -2.79
N LEU A 158 -4.73 -33.28 -2.90
CA LEU A 158 -4.84 -33.96 -4.19
C LEU A 158 -5.51 -33.03 -5.21
N ILE A 159 -5.10 -33.10 -6.47
CA ILE A 159 -5.77 -32.32 -7.53
C ILE A 159 -7.24 -32.76 -7.69
N SER A 160 -7.54 -34.02 -7.36
CA SER A 160 -8.88 -34.59 -7.36
C SER A 160 -9.65 -34.39 -6.06
N ASP A 161 -9.14 -33.60 -5.11
CA ASP A 161 -9.82 -33.36 -3.84
C ASP A 161 -11.15 -32.61 -4.10
N SER A 162 -12.25 -33.22 -3.63
CA SER A 162 -13.59 -32.70 -3.84
C SER A 162 -13.88 -31.38 -3.14
N SER A 163 -13.01 -30.96 -2.23
CA SER A 163 -13.07 -29.65 -1.61
C SER A 163 -12.65 -28.51 -2.56
N ILE A 164 -11.98 -28.81 -3.67
CA ILE A 164 -11.52 -27.79 -4.63
C ILE A 164 -12.67 -27.44 -5.59
N ASP A 165 -13.13 -26.20 -5.52
CA ASP A 165 -14.16 -25.69 -6.43
C ASP A 165 -13.60 -25.35 -7.81
N GLY A 166 -12.37 -24.83 -7.87
CA GLY A 166 -11.67 -24.43 -9.07
C GLY A 166 -10.60 -23.37 -8.81
N TYR A 167 -10.13 -22.76 -9.91
CA TYR A 167 -8.96 -21.88 -9.90
C TYR A 167 -9.23 -20.59 -10.63
N VAL A 168 -8.74 -19.47 -10.08
CA VAL A 168 -8.67 -18.18 -10.77
C VAL A 168 -7.28 -18.05 -11.37
N TRP A 169 -7.16 -18.19 -12.69
CA TRP A 169 -5.88 -18.02 -13.35
C TRP A 169 -5.50 -16.55 -13.45
N ILE A 170 -4.26 -16.27 -13.09
CA ILE A 170 -3.64 -14.96 -13.20
C ILE A 170 -2.66 -14.99 -14.36
N ASP A 171 -2.78 -14.03 -15.24
CA ASP A 171 -1.86 -13.87 -16.37
C ASP A 171 -0.65 -13.05 -15.92
N TRP A 172 0.33 -13.73 -15.34
CA TRP A 172 1.55 -13.10 -14.81
C TRP A 172 2.40 -12.46 -15.89
N ASP A 173 2.33 -12.94 -17.14
CA ASP A 173 3.11 -12.41 -18.27
C ASP A 173 2.50 -11.09 -18.77
N LYS A 174 1.16 -11.00 -18.82
CA LYS A 174 0.44 -9.77 -19.15
C LYS A 174 0.34 -8.78 -17.99
N THR A 175 0.69 -9.19 -16.76
CA THR A 175 0.77 -8.24 -15.63
C THR A 175 1.99 -7.33 -15.72
N VAL A 176 2.91 -7.58 -16.67
CA VAL A 176 4.08 -6.76 -16.95
C VAL A 176 4.10 -6.41 -18.43
N GLN A 177 3.48 -5.34 -18.78
CA GLN A 177 3.87 -4.31 -19.74
C GLN A 177 2.64 -3.56 -20.23
N GLU A 178 2.29 -2.47 -19.57
CA GLU A 178 2.04 -1.30 -20.39
C GLU A 178 3.34 -1.12 -21.17
N THR A 179 3.29 -1.26 -22.49
CA THR A 179 4.44 -0.96 -23.34
C THR A 179 4.76 0.51 -23.14
N TRP A 180 5.71 0.79 -22.24
CA TRP A 180 6.10 2.16 -21.94
C TRP A 180 6.69 2.78 -23.20
N LYS A 181 5.97 3.71 -23.79
CA LYS A 181 6.46 4.50 -24.92
C LYS A 181 6.86 5.88 -24.42
N LYS A 182 8.14 6.04 -24.13
CA LYS A 182 8.68 7.34 -23.72
C LYS A 182 8.39 8.39 -24.78
N THR A 183 7.73 9.46 -24.40
CA THR A 183 7.49 10.65 -25.23
C THR A 183 8.30 11.86 -24.78
N GLY A 184 8.91 11.81 -23.60
CA GLY A 184 9.74 12.86 -23.06
C GLY A 184 10.12 12.60 -21.60
N THR A 185 10.64 13.65 -20.98
CA THR A 185 11.01 13.68 -19.56
C THR A 185 10.40 14.85 -18.84
N ARG A 186 10.35 14.75 -17.51
CA ARG A 186 10.01 15.83 -16.58
C ARG A 186 10.95 15.76 -15.38
N VAL A 187 11.06 16.87 -14.68
CA VAL A 187 11.89 16.98 -13.47
C VAL A 187 10.99 17.34 -12.29
N ALA A 188 11.13 16.59 -11.19
CA ALA A 188 10.44 16.89 -9.95
C ALA A 188 10.89 18.23 -9.38
N THR A 189 9.96 19.10 -8.99
CA THR A 189 10.23 20.45 -8.50
C THR A 189 10.24 20.54 -6.97
N VAL A 190 9.81 19.49 -6.28
CA VAL A 190 9.72 19.41 -4.82
C VAL A 190 10.31 18.10 -4.30
N ASN A 191 10.71 18.08 -3.01
CA ASN A 191 11.11 16.85 -2.34
C ASN A 191 9.88 16.07 -1.87
N ASP A 192 10.07 14.76 -1.63
CA ASP A 192 9.04 13.82 -1.16
C ASP A 192 7.77 13.84 -2.04
N LEU A 193 7.96 14.04 -3.33
CA LEU A 193 6.89 14.03 -4.30
C LEU A 193 6.39 12.60 -4.50
N TYR A 194 5.15 12.35 -4.14
CA TYR A 194 4.58 11.01 -4.23
C TYR A 194 4.35 10.56 -5.66
N VAL A 195 4.79 9.33 -5.93
CA VAL A 195 4.40 8.54 -7.10
C VAL A 195 3.24 7.65 -6.69
N ARG A 196 2.12 7.77 -7.38
CA ARG A 196 0.89 7.03 -7.07
C ARG A 196 0.57 6.04 -8.17
N GLU A 197 -0.08 4.93 -7.81
CA GLU A 197 -0.50 3.91 -8.78
C GLU A 197 -1.56 4.44 -9.75
N THR A 198 -2.49 5.23 -9.24
CA THR A 198 -3.53 5.95 -9.99
C THR A 198 -3.64 7.38 -9.48
N PRO A 199 -4.26 8.30 -10.22
CA PRO A 199 -4.62 9.62 -9.70
C PRO A 199 -5.35 9.51 -8.35
N ASN A 200 -4.83 10.18 -7.31
CA ASN A 200 -5.30 10.09 -5.92
C ASN A 200 -5.23 8.68 -5.27
N GLY A 201 -4.67 7.69 -5.96
CA GLY A 201 -4.57 6.31 -5.50
C GLY A 201 -3.42 6.05 -4.52
N TYR A 202 -3.11 4.76 -4.35
CA TYR A 202 -2.05 4.26 -3.49
C TYR A 202 -0.68 4.89 -3.79
N ILE A 203 0.08 5.23 -2.74
CA ILE A 203 1.44 5.77 -2.86
C ILE A 203 2.41 4.61 -3.05
N MET A 204 3.03 4.54 -4.23
CA MET A 204 4.04 3.53 -4.58
C MET A 204 5.42 3.87 -4.00
N GLY A 205 5.69 5.17 -3.82
CA GLY A 205 6.93 5.72 -3.31
C GLY A 205 6.99 7.23 -3.43
N SER A 206 8.14 7.80 -3.12
CA SER A 206 8.38 9.24 -3.30
C SER A 206 9.72 9.50 -3.99
N ILE A 207 9.83 10.66 -4.63
CA ILE A 207 11.03 11.17 -5.30
C ILE A 207 11.36 12.57 -4.80
N ASN A 208 12.62 12.95 -4.92
CA ASN A 208 13.10 14.25 -4.51
C ASN A 208 13.17 15.23 -5.67
N LYS A 209 13.21 16.53 -5.33
CA LYS A 209 13.48 17.62 -6.28
C LYS A 209 14.73 17.30 -7.13
N GLY A 210 14.62 17.54 -8.41
CA GLY A 210 15.69 17.28 -9.39
C GLY A 210 15.64 15.86 -9.97
N THR A 211 14.82 14.94 -9.42
CA THR A 211 14.64 13.62 -10.02
C THR A 211 14.00 13.74 -11.40
N VAL A 212 14.69 13.18 -12.39
CA VAL A 212 14.17 13.08 -13.77
C VAL A 212 13.25 11.86 -13.84
N VAL A 213 12.05 12.07 -14.38
CA VAL A 213 11.08 11.00 -14.65
C VAL A 213 10.75 10.96 -16.12
N GLU A 214 10.55 9.76 -16.66
CA GLU A 214 10.06 9.60 -18.03
C GLU A 214 8.54 9.82 -18.07
N ILE A 215 8.02 10.32 -19.19
CA ILE A 215 6.59 10.43 -19.46
C ILE A 215 6.23 9.74 -20.78
N ASP A 216 4.99 9.25 -20.88
CA ASP A 216 4.44 8.63 -22.10
C ASP A 216 3.36 9.49 -22.79
N GLY A 217 3.15 10.71 -22.29
CA GLY A 217 2.16 11.65 -22.80
C GLY A 217 0.74 11.45 -22.23
N LYS A 218 0.48 10.38 -21.49
CA LYS A 218 -0.82 10.19 -20.83
C LYS A 218 -0.98 11.18 -19.67
N THR A 219 -2.17 11.78 -19.57
CA THR A 219 -2.58 12.65 -18.48
C THR A 219 -3.98 12.29 -18.01
N SER A 220 -4.29 12.57 -16.75
CA SER A 220 -5.61 12.45 -16.18
C SER A 220 -5.85 13.65 -15.26
N GLU A 221 -6.68 14.59 -15.70
CA GLU A 221 -6.89 15.87 -15.03
C GLU A 221 -5.55 16.60 -14.73
N LYS A 222 -5.21 16.67 -13.45
CA LYS A 222 -3.98 17.32 -12.95
C LYS A 222 -2.84 16.33 -12.70
N TRP A 223 -2.91 15.11 -13.25
CA TRP A 223 -1.91 14.07 -13.07
C TRP A 223 -1.20 13.75 -14.38
N THR A 224 0.10 13.53 -14.31
CA THR A 224 0.95 13.07 -15.41
C THR A 224 1.36 11.63 -15.15
N HIS A 225 1.22 10.78 -16.16
CA HIS A 225 1.67 9.40 -16.14
C HIS A 225 3.18 9.37 -16.33
N VAL A 226 3.88 8.70 -15.42
CA VAL A 226 5.34 8.72 -15.33
C VAL A 226 5.91 7.33 -15.12
N LYS A 227 7.16 7.14 -15.57
CA LYS A 227 7.99 6.01 -15.16
C LYS A 227 9.17 6.53 -14.36
N VAL A 228 9.34 5.97 -13.18
CA VAL A 228 10.35 6.38 -12.19
C VAL A 228 11.29 5.20 -11.92
N SER A 229 12.59 5.43 -12.06
CA SER A 229 13.60 4.41 -11.73
C SER A 229 13.49 3.99 -10.27
N GLY A 230 13.49 2.68 -10.01
CA GLY A 230 13.38 2.11 -8.67
C GLY A 230 11.96 2.09 -8.06
N ILE A 231 10.97 2.77 -8.67
CA ILE A 231 9.58 2.77 -8.19
C ILE A 231 8.64 2.09 -9.19
N GLY A 232 8.79 2.37 -10.48
CA GLY A 232 7.94 1.82 -11.53
C GLY A 232 7.10 2.87 -12.27
N ILE A 233 6.00 2.42 -12.89
CA ILE A 233 5.06 3.26 -13.65
C ILE A 233 3.93 3.69 -12.72
N GLY A 234 3.62 4.99 -12.72
CA GLY A 234 2.60 5.57 -11.85
C GLY A 234 2.21 6.99 -12.25
N TRP A 235 1.65 7.74 -11.34
CA TRP A 235 1.11 9.07 -11.55
C TRP A 235 1.71 10.07 -10.57
N ILE A 236 2.08 11.23 -11.08
CA ILE A 236 2.56 12.37 -10.30
C ILE A 236 1.68 13.58 -10.60
N TRP A 237 1.40 14.38 -9.59
CA TRP A 237 0.69 15.65 -9.77
C TRP A 237 1.46 16.58 -10.72
N THR A 238 0.84 16.96 -11.82
CA THR A 238 1.49 17.70 -12.93
C THR A 238 2.13 19.02 -12.49
N GLY A 239 1.51 19.71 -11.53
CA GLY A 239 2.01 21.00 -11.01
C GLY A 239 3.38 20.90 -10.31
N TYR A 240 3.86 19.71 -10.00
CA TYR A 240 5.18 19.47 -9.41
C TYR A 240 6.20 18.90 -10.41
N LEU A 241 5.88 18.93 -11.70
CA LEU A 241 6.75 18.47 -12.78
C LEU A 241 7.08 19.62 -13.74
N ALA A 242 8.37 19.96 -13.90
CA ALA A 242 8.85 20.89 -14.89
C ALA A 242 9.37 20.18 -16.14
N LYS A 243 9.44 20.87 -17.29
CA LYS A 243 10.16 20.37 -18.47
C LYS A 243 11.66 20.31 -18.17
N GLU A 244 12.33 19.28 -18.63
CA GLU A 244 13.79 19.19 -18.56
C GLU A 244 14.42 20.32 -19.36
N GLY A 245 15.30 21.13 -18.77
CA GLY A 245 15.90 22.31 -19.40
C GLY A 245 15.01 23.54 -19.51
N GLY A 246 13.75 23.49 -19.06
CA GLY A 246 12.88 24.67 -18.98
C GLY A 246 13.17 25.51 -17.74
N PRO A 247 12.86 26.85 -17.77
CA PRO A 247 13.02 27.69 -16.60
C PRO A 247 12.17 27.09 -15.47
N ALA A 248 12.78 26.90 -14.29
CA ALA A 248 12.08 26.47 -13.08
C ALA A 248 10.93 27.47 -12.83
N SER A 249 9.69 27.03 -13.02
CA SER A 249 8.53 27.89 -12.80
C SER A 249 8.49 28.31 -11.33
N ALA A 250 8.51 29.61 -11.14
CA ALA A 250 8.40 30.38 -9.89
C ALA A 250 9.49 30.06 -8.83
N THR A 251 10.46 30.93 -8.81
CA THR A 251 11.44 31.13 -7.75
C THR A 251 10.74 31.23 -6.39
N ILE A 252 10.71 30.11 -5.65
CA ILE A 252 10.64 30.22 -4.19
C ILE A 252 12.07 30.56 -3.78
N THR A 253 12.30 31.81 -3.48
CA THR A 253 13.55 32.33 -2.96
C THR A 253 13.85 31.66 -1.63
N GLY A 254 14.88 30.83 -1.62
CA GLY A 254 15.37 30.09 -0.46
C GLY A 254 15.30 28.58 -0.67
N LYS A 255 16.46 27.94 -0.66
CA LYS A 255 16.60 26.48 -0.71
C LYS A 255 15.87 25.86 0.49
N GLN A 256 14.67 25.28 0.28
CA GLN A 256 13.98 24.59 1.35
C GLN A 256 14.69 23.26 1.64
N ASP A 257 14.98 23.03 2.92
CA ASP A 257 15.63 21.81 3.39
C ASP A 257 14.90 21.28 4.64
N LYS A 258 14.27 20.12 4.53
CA LYS A 258 13.54 19.47 5.62
C LYS A 258 14.45 19.00 6.76
N THR A 259 15.74 18.89 6.53
CA THR A 259 16.72 18.45 7.55
C THR A 259 17.32 19.64 8.30
N GLN A 260 17.23 20.84 7.73
CA GLN A 260 17.76 22.07 8.32
C GLN A 260 16.73 22.73 9.23
N VAL A 261 17.11 22.98 10.49
CA VAL A 261 16.33 23.82 11.41
C VAL A 261 16.46 25.27 11.00
N LEU A 262 15.32 25.91 10.71
CA LEU A 262 15.26 27.31 10.35
C LEU A 262 15.26 28.21 11.59
N PHE A 263 14.45 27.83 12.60
CA PHE A 263 14.40 28.50 13.92
C PHE A 263 13.68 27.61 14.93
N LYS A 264 13.84 27.94 16.22
CA LYS A 264 13.00 27.40 17.30
C LYS A 264 11.82 28.31 17.55
N GLY A 265 10.66 27.71 17.83
CA GLY A 265 9.43 28.45 18.07
C GLY A 265 8.57 27.82 19.14
N ASN A 266 7.73 28.66 19.76
CA ASN A 266 6.78 28.22 20.77
C ASN A 266 5.34 28.21 20.22
N VAL A 267 4.58 27.20 20.63
CA VAL A 267 3.15 27.13 20.33
C VAL A 267 2.38 28.18 21.10
N THR A 268 1.58 28.98 20.41
CA THR A 268 0.77 30.06 21.00
C THR A 268 -0.70 29.66 21.21
N ALA A 269 -1.20 28.64 20.51
CA ALA A 269 -2.55 28.12 20.70
C ALA A 269 -2.64 27.25 21.96
N THR A 270 -3.77 27.29 22.65
CA THR A 270 -4.04 26.39 23.81
C THR A 270 -3.81 24.93 23.44
N VAL A 271 -4.32 24.52 22.26
CA VAL A 271 -4.09 23.20 21.66
C VAL A 271 -3.87 23.36 20.17
N LEU A 272 -2.78 22.82 19.64
CA LEU A 272 -2.42 22.85 18.24
C LEU A 272 -2.31 21.45 17.68
N ASN A 273 -3.09 21.12 16.67
CA ASN A 273 -3.00 19.84 15.98
C ASN A 273 -1.72 19.75 15.15
N VAL A 274 -1.03 18.61 15.25
CA VAL A 274 0.12 18.28 14.40
C VAL A 274 -0.35 17.31 13.32
N ARG A 275 -0.35 17.76 12.08
CA ARG A 275 -0.90 17.05 10.94
C ARG A 275 0.16 16.27 10.16
N THR A 276 -0.28 15.24 9.44
CA THR A 276 0.60 14.50 8.53
C THR A 276 0.97 15.32 7.28
N TRP A 277 0.18 16.35 6.95
CA TRP A 277 0.43 17.31 5.88
C TRP A 277 -0.19 18.68 6.18
N ALA A 278 0.11 19.67 5.33
CA ALA A 278 -0.40 21.03 5.45
C ALA A 278 -1.88 21.11 5.06
N GLY A 279 -2.76 21.32 6.04
CA GLY A 279 -4.21 21.43 5.87
C GLY A 279 -4.99 20.76 6.98
N THR A 280 -6.20 21.28 7.25
CA THR A 280 -7.07 20.75 8.31
C THR A 280 -7.74 19.43 7.93
N GLU A 281 -7.76 19.07 6.66
CA GLU A 281 -8.27 17.84 6.09
C GLU A 281 -7.37 16.62 6.33
N TYR A 282 -6.09 16.84 6.66
CA TYR A 282 -5.16 15.75 6.91
C TYR A 282 -5.23 15.26 8.35
N PRO A 283 -5.04 13.95 8.60
CA PRO A 283 -5.07 13.39 9.95
C PRO A 283 -3.88 13.89 10.78
N ASN A 284 -4.02 13.81 12.11
CA ASN A 284 -2.91 14.08 13.02
C ASN A 284 -1.86 12.97 12.95
N ILE A 285 -0.59 13.31 13.23
CA ILE A 285 0.47 12.32 13.41
C ILE A 285 0.20 11.48 14.67
N LYS A 286 0.64 10.20 14.65
CA LYS A 286 0.30 9.25 15.73
C LYS A 286 0.95 9.59 17.09
N LYS A 287 2.23 9.98 17.08
CA LYS A 287 3.00 10.08 18.34
C LYS A 287 2.77 11.40 19.10
N TYR A 288 2.67 12.51 18.41
CA TYR A 288 2.36 13.82 19.01
C TYR A 288 1.21 14.45 18.23
N PRO A 289 -0.03 13.94 18.39
CA PRO A 289 -1.18 14.42 17.61
C PRO A 289 -1.55 15.87 17.90
N LYS A 290 -1.17 16.34 19.08
CA LYS A 290 -1.45 17.70 19.57
C LYS A 290 -0.28 18.24 20.38
N LEU A 291 -0.09 19.55 20.34
CA LEU A 291 0.82 20.33 21.17
C LEU A 291 0.03 21.34 21.97
N ASN A 292 0.51 21.65 23.17
CA ASN A 292 -0.10 22.63 24.04
C ASN A 292 0.64 23.98 23.95
N GLN A 293 0.00 25.05 24.41
CA GLN A 293 0.61 26.37 24.51
C GLN A 293 1.93 26.28 25.29
N GLY A 294 2.94 26.97 24.80
CA GLY A 294 4.29 26.98 25.36
C GLY A 294 5.18 25.82 24.92
N ASN A 295 4.67 24.76 24.27
CA ASN A 295 5.53 23.71 23.77
C ASN A 295 6.52 24.28 22.74
N GLU A 296 7.80 23.93 22.92
CA GLU A 296 8.86 24.28 21.99
C GLU A 296 8.89 23.28 20.82
N VAL A 297 9.11 23.79 19.63
CA VAL A 297 9.29 23.01 18.39
C VAL A 297 10.43 23.59 17.56
N GLU A 298 11.09 22.75 16.81
CA GLU A 298 12.04 23.16 15.79
C GLU A 298 11.28 23.33 14.46
N VAL A 299 11.26 24.54 13.94
CA VAL A 299 10.68 24.82 12.61
C VAL A 299 11.74 24.55 11.56
N MET A 300 11.44 23.60 10.69
CA MET A 300 12.34 23.21 9.62
C MET A 300 12.32 24.20 8.48
N ASN A 301 13.38 24.25 7.68
CA ASN A 301 13.45 25.07 6.47
C ASN A 301 12.56 24.50 5.36
N PHE A 302 11.30 24.22 5.71
CA PHE A 302 10.28 23.71 4.80
C PHE A 302 8.89 24.21 5.21
N THR A 303 8.19 24.82 4.27
CA THR A 303 6.82 25.32 4.50
C THR A 303 5.91 24.96 3.34
N GLN A 304 4.63 24.80 3.64
CA GLN A 304 3.60 24.53 2.64
C GLN A 304 2.41 25.46 2.83
N LYS A 305 1.60 25.61 1.79
CA LYS A 305 0.29 26.25 1.89
C LYS A 305 -0.80 25.18 1.77
N ASP A 306 -1.87 25.33 2.56
CA ASP A 306 -3.06 24.49 2.39
C ASP A 306 -3.89 24.95 1.16
N LYS A 307 -5.01 24.28 0.92
CA LYS A 307 -5.93 24.58 -0.18
C LYS A 307 -6.52 26.01 -0.15
N ASN A 308 -6.52 26.64 1.04
CA ASN A 308 -7.01 27.99 1.26
C ASN A 308 -5.88 29.04 1.21
N GLY A 309 -4.65 28.62 0.89
CA GLY A 309 -3.47 29.49 0.83
C GLY A 309 -2.82 29.77 2.19
N SER A 310 -3.32 29.22 3.29
CA SER A 310 -2.76 29.41 4.63
C SER A 310 -1.42 28.70 4.77
N LYS A 311 -0.45 29.38 5.39
CA LYS A 311 0.91 28.87 5.57
C LYS A 311 0.97 27.84 6.70
N TRP A 312 1.70 26.74 6.47
CA TRP A 312 1.99 25.68 7.42
C TRP A 312 3.50 25.49 7.53
N TYR A 313 3.98 25.30 8.77
CA TYR A 313 5.35 24.95 9.06
C TYR A 313 5.49 23.45 9.19
N TYR A 314 6.56 22.92 8.61
CA TYR A 314 7.04 21.59 8.91
C TYR A 314 7.92 21.69 10.17
N ILE A 315 7.57 20.92 11.19
CA ILE A 315 8.23 21.00 12.50
C ILE A 315 8.84 19.67 12.90
N ARG A 316 9.87 19.75 13.72
CA ARG A 316 10.44 18.61 14.44
C ARG A 316 10.14 18.74 15.93
N ILE A 317 9.68 17.65 16.54
CA ILE A 317 9.30 17.56 17.96
C ILE A 317 10.22 16.54 18.63
N ALA A 318 10.75 16.85 19.79
CA ALA A 318 11.65 15.99 20.56
C ALA A 318 12.80 15.39 19.71
N GLY A 319 13.33 16.18 18.78
CA GLY A 319 14.47 15.80 17.93
C GLY A 319 14.21 14.73 16.87
N LYS A 320 13.04 14.09 16.82
CA LYS A 320 12.81 12.91 15.96
C LYS A 320 11.41 12.73 15.37
N TYR A 321 10.41 13.47 15.81
CA TYR A 321 9.04 13.35 15.28
C TYR A 321 8.68 14.55 14.43
N TYR A 322 8.08 14.33 13.27
CA TYR A 322 7.85 15.37 12.29
C TYR A 322 6.36 15.47 11.95
N GLY A 323 5.91 16.70 11.63
CA GLY A 323 4.56 16.95 11.18
C GLY A 323 4.36 18.40 10.76
N PHE A 324 3.14 18.74 10.35
CA PHE A 324 2.76 20.09 9.94
C PHE A 324 1.86 20.75 10.97
N VAL A 325 2.14 22.01 11.23
CA VAL A 325 1.31 22.88 12.09
C VAL A 325 1.01 24.19 11.37
N SER A 326 -0.14 24.78 11.64
CA SER A 326 -0.46 26.10 11.10
C SER A 326 0.56 27.13 11.61
N ALA A 327 1.20 27.84 10.68
CA ALA A 327 2.23 28.83 10.98
C ALA A 327 1.70 29.99 11.86
N LYS A 328 0.39 30.25 11.80
CA LYS A 328 -0.30 31.27 12.62
C LYS A 328 -0.09 31.09 14.12
N TYR A 329 0.14 29.84 14.56
CA TYR A 329 0.22 29.49 15.98
C TYR A 329 1.62 29.14 16.46
N ILE A 330 2.65 29.54 15.70
CA ILE A 330 4.07 29.40 16.08
C ILE A 330 4.71 30.77 16.16
N LYS A 331 5.17 31.12 17.35
CA LYS A 331 5.95 32.33 17.60
C LYS A 331 7.43 31.97 17.62
N LYS A 332 8.24 32.62 16.80
CA LYS A 332 9.70 32.47 16.78
C LYS A 332 10.26 32.92 18.13
N GLN A 333 11.18 32.14 18.69
CA GLN A 333 11.99 32.54 19.84
C GLN A 333 13.02 33.59 19.48
#